data_5a6fd43b841486faf0740401c3c34eff
#
_entry.id   5a6fd43b841486faf0740401c3c34eff
#
_cell.length_a   1.000
_cell.length_b   1.000
_cell.length_c   1.000
_cell.angle_alpha   90.00
_cell.angle_beta   90.00
_cell.angle_gamma   90.00
#
_symmetry.space_group_name_H-M   'P 1'
#
loop_
_entity.id
_entity.type
_entity.pdbx_description
1 polymer ?
#
loop_
_entity_poly.entity_id
_entity_poly.type
_entity_poly.pdbx_seq_one_letter_code
_entity_poly.pdbx_strand_id
1 'polypeptide(L)'
;MNLTFYGIREAVPGARWQALYDATWPGYRAWYLSEGTDPRPSRQTATNMLRRYMPELMPTWERLVELSGGDDDAARMLTLYDPPRFLPGCSQAVLAGDEPLLVRNYDYRPDLSERVVYSSAFTGRRVIGSSDCLWGLVDGMNDAG
;
A
#
# COMPACT_ATOMS: atom_id res chain seq x y z
N MET A 1 -19.97 -10.01 11.24
CA MET A 1 -18.54 -9.83 11.61
C MET A 1 -18.33 -8.33 11.81
N ASN A 2 -17.81 -7.91 12.95
CA ASN A 2 -17.47 -6.48 13.16
C ASN A 2 -16.00 -6.28 12.83
N LEU A 3 -15.72 -5.35 11.91
CA LEU A 3 -14.35 -4.96 11.55
C LEU A 3 -14.03 -3.61 12.18
N THR A 4 -12.88 -3.51 12.81
CA THR A 4 -12.38 -2.24 13.35
C THR A 4 -11.45 -1.60 12.33
N PHE A 5 -11.69 -0.34 12.00
CA PHE A 5 -10.81 0.48 11.20
C PHE A 5 -9.96 1.39 12.08
N TYR A 6 -8.74 1.63 11.65
CA TYR A 6 -7.78 2.46 12.35
C TYR A 6 -7.37 3.66 11.51
N GLY A 7 -7.19 4.81 12.15
CA GLY A 7 -6.58 5.98 11.53
C GLY A 7 -5.07 6.01 11.82
N ILE A 8 -4.25 6.09 10.80
CA ILE A 8 -2.81 6.34 10.93
C ILE A 8 -2.49 7.71 10.36
N ARG A 9 -1.87 8.57 11.17
CA ARG A 9 -1.35 9.86 10.71
C ARG A 9 0.15 9.88 10.88
N GLU A 10 0.86 9.91 9.74
CA GLU A 10 2.32 9.89 9.69
C GLU A 10 2.80 10.58 8.40
N ALA A 11 3.53 11.68 8.53
CA ALA A 11 3.94 12.47 7.36
C ALA A 11 4.98 11.75 6.49
N VAL A 12 5.85 10.96 7.13
CA VAL A 12 6.85 10.09 6.49
C VAL A 12 6.80 8.72 7.14
N PRO A 13 7.16 7.64 6.46
CA PRO A 13 7.15 6.32 7.05
C PRO A 13 8.01 6.23 8.31
N GLY A 14 7.43 5.74 9.40
CA GLY A 14 8.05 5.63 10.71
C GLY A 14 7.47 4.49 11.56
N ALA A 15 7.41 4.69 12.86
CA ALA A 15 7.03 3.65 13.80
C ALA A 15 5.58 3.14 13.63
N ARG A 16 4.66 3.98 13.16
CA ARG A 16 3.26 3.56 12.94
C ARG A 16 3.15 2.70 11.69
N TRP A 17 3.85 3.09 10.62
CA TRP A 17 3.96 2.24 9.44
C TRP A 17 4.63 0.90 9.78
N GLN A 18 5.72 0.91 10.55
CA GLN A 18 6.41 -0.31 10.96
C GLN A 18 5.48 -1.25 11.75
N ALA A 19 4.69 -0.72 12.68
CA ALA A 19 3.71 -1.52 13.42
C ALA A 19 2.64 -2.14 12.50
N LEU A 20 2.19 -1.41 11.46
CA LEU A 20 1.29 -1.94 10.44
C LEU A 20 1.98 -3.06 9.66
N TYR A 21 3.22 -2.83 9.21
CA TYR A 21 4.03 -3.83 8.51
C TYR A 21 4.18 -5.10 9.34
N ASP A 22 4.61 -5.01 10.59
CA ASP A 22 4.81 -6.16 11.47
C ASP A 22 3.52 -6.98 11.65
N ALA A 23 2.38 -6.30 11.73
CA ALA A 23 1.08 -6.95 11.90
C ALA A 23 0.56 -7.62 10.62
N THR A 24 0.87 -7.10 9.44
CA THR A 24 0.25 -7.53 8.17
C THR A 24 1.21 -8.28 7.23
N TRP A 25 2.52 -8.10 7.40
CA TRP A 25 3.53 -8.70 6.53
C TRP A 25 3.43 -10.23 6.39
N PRO A 26 3.16 -11.03 7.42
CA PRO A 26 3.02 -12.47 7.23
C PRO A 26 1.94 -12.85 6.22
N GLY A 27 0.81 -12.14 6.22
CA GLY A 27 -0.28 -12.34 5.25
C GLY A 27 0.12 -11.88 3.84
N TYR A 28 0.71 -10.69 3.72
CA TYR A 28 1.19 -10.17 2.44
C TYR A 28 2.30 -11.01 1.85
N ARG A 29 3.23 -11.49 2.66
CA ARG A 29 4.29 -12.38 2.20
C ARG A 29 3.73 -13.69 1.66
N ALA A 30 2.79 -14.31 2.39
CA ALA A 30 2.13 -15.54 1.94
C ALA A 30 1.39 -15.33 0.60
N TRP A 31 0.71 -14.20 0.44
CA TRP A 31 0.07 -13.84 -0.83
C TRP A 31 1.11 -13.57 -1.93
N TYR A 32 2.13 -12.77 -1.65
CA TYR A 32 3.17 -12.38 -2.63
C TYR A 32 3.89 -13.61 -3.22
N LEU A 33 4.10 -14.63 -2.40
CA LEU A 33 4.76 -15.88 -2.79
C LEU A 33 3.78 -17.00 -3.16
N SER A 34 2.49 -16.74 -3.27
CA SER A 34 1.45 -17.76 -3.52
C SER A 34 1.61 -18.50 -4.85
N GLU A 35 2.24 -17.87 -5.85
CA GLU A 35 2.54 -18.46 -7.15
C GLU A 35 3.99 -19.02 -7.22
N GLY A 36 4.71 -19.04 -6.10
CA GLY A 36 6.13 -19.40 -6.00
C GLY A 36 7.06 -18.19 -6.05
N THR A 37 8.34 -18.40 -5.81
CA THR A 37 9.36 -17.33 -5.83
C THR A 37 9.85 -17.00 -7.24
N ASP A 38 9.93 -18.00 -8.11
CA ASP A 38 10.47 -17.86 -9.48
C ASP A 38 9.67 -16.91 -10.39
N PRO A 39 8.32 -16.86 -10.29
CA PRO A 39 7.55 -15.89 -11.07
C PRO A 39 7.75 -14.43 -10.63
N ARG A 40 8.33 -14.20 -9.45
CA ARG A 40 8.53 -12.84 -8.94
C ARG A 40 9.79 -12.20 -9.52
N PRO A 41 9.75 -10.91 -9.91
CA PRO A 41 10.94 -10.23 -10.38
C PRO A 41 12.01 -10.20 -9.29
N SER A 42 13.28 -10.25 -9.68
CA SER A 42 14.38 -10.05 -8.73
C SER A 42 14.31 -8.65 -8.10
N ARG A 43 14.86 -8.49 -6.90
CA ARG A 43 14.97 -7.18 -6.24
C ARG A 43 15.60 -6.13 -7.17
N GLN A 44 16.66 -6.50 -7.88
CA GLN A 44 17.32 -5.60 -8.82
C GLN A 44 16.38 -5.16 -9.94
N THR A 45 15.63 -6.09 -10.53
CA THR A 45 14.66 -5.79 -11.59
C THR A 45 13.56 -4.88 -11.06
N ALA A 46 12.93 -5.23 -9.95
CA ALA A 46 11.84 -4.47 -9.36
C ALA A 46 12.26 -3.03 -8.98
N THR A 47 13.44 -2.89 -8.35
CA THR A 47 14.00 -1.58 -8.00
C THR A 47 14.34 -0.74 -9.24
N ASN A 48 14.88 -1.36 -10.29
CA ASN A 48 15.17 -0.64 -11.53
C ASN A 48 13.90 -0.14 -12.22
N MET A 49 12.81 -0.90 -12.14
CA MET A 49 11.53 -0.49 -12.69
C MET A 49 10.94 0.68 -11.89
N LEU A 50 10.96 0.60 -10.56
CA LEU A 50 10.54 1.72 -9.71
C LEU A 50 11.36 2.98 -10.01
N ARG A 51 12.69 2.88 -10.05
CA ARG A 51 13.59 4.01 -10.35
C ARG A 51 13.35 4.60 -11.75
N ARG A 52 13.02 3.77 -12.73
CA ARG A 52 12.80 4.21 -14.11
C ARG A 52 11.48 4.93 -14.29
N TYR A 53 10.41 4.46 -13.67
CA TYR A 53 9.06 4.93 -13.95
C TYR A 53 8.48 5.83 -12.87
N MET A 54 8.97 5.72 -11.62
CA MET A 54 8.50 6.49 -10.47
C MET A 54 9.68 6.90 -9.56
N PRO A 55 10.69 7.61 -10.10
CA PRO A 55 11.92 7.94 -9.36
C PRO A 55 11.66 8.75 -8.09
N GLU A 56 10.58 9.53 -8.05
CA GLU A 56 10.15 10.31 -6.90
C GLU A 56 9.74 9.45 -5.69
N LEU A 57 9.39 8.19 -5.92
CA LEU A 57 9.05 7.25 -4.85
C LEU A 57 10.27 6.55 -4.23
N MET A 58 11.44 6.65 -4.86
CA MET A 58 12.65 5.96 -4.39
C MET A 58 13.01 6.27 -2.93
N PRO A 59 13.03 7.54 -2.47
CA PRO A 59 13.37 7.83 -1.08
C PRO A 59 12.38 7.22 -0.08
N THR A 60 11.10 7.20 -0.43
CA THR A 60 10.07 6.56 0.39
C THR A 60 10.28 5.06 0.44
N TRP A 61 10.47 4.42 -0.72
CA TRP A 61 10.72 2.97 -0.80
C TRP A 61 11.98 2.57 0.00
N GLU A 62 13.08 3.30 -0.11
CA GLU A 62 14.31 3.03 0.66
C GLU A 62 14.04 3.06 2.16
N ARG A 63 13.26 4.05 2.61
CA ARG A 63 12.87 4.16 4.01
C ARG A 63 11.97 2.99 4.46
N LEU A 64 11.03 2.57 3.64
CA LEU A 64 10.15 1.41 3.93
C LEU A 64 10.96 0.11 4.03
N VAL A 65 11.93 -0.08 3.13
CA VAL A 65 12.84 -1.24 3.17
C VAL A 65 13.69 -1.24 4.44
N GLU A 66 14.21 -0.09 4.86
CA GLU A 66 14.94 0.03 6.12
C GLU A 66 14.07 -0.37 7.31
N LEU A 67 12.85 0.16 7.40
CA LEU A 67 11.89 -0.14 8.45
C LEU A 67 11.41 -1.60 8.48
N SER A 68 11.40 -2.28 7.30
CA SER A 68 11.09 -3.70 7.19
C SER A 68 12.27 -4.63 7.54
N GLY A 69 13.40 -4.07 8.01
CA GLY A 69 14.60 -4.85 8.32
C GLY A 69 15.42 -5.30 7.12
N GLY A 70 15.13 -4.76 5.93
CA GLY A 70 15.88 -5.06 4.70
C GLY A 70 15.53 -6.40 4.06
N ASP A 71 14.44 -7.06 4.48
CA ASP A 71 13.95 -8.32 3.92
C ASP A 71 13.81 -8.24 2.39
N ASP A 72 14.30 -9.25 1.68
CA ASP A 72 14.34 -9.24 0.21
C ASP A 72 12.93 -9.35 -0.41
N ASP A 73 12.08 -10.21 0.15
CA ASP A 73 10.69 -10.37 -0.31
C ASP A 73 9.90 -9.09 -0.07
N ALA A 74 10.10 -8.45 1.11
CA ALA A 74 9.48 -7.18 1.42
C ALA A 74 9.97 -6.08 0.47
N ALA A 75 11.28 -5.97 0.25
CA ALA A 75 11.85 -4.97 -0.65
C ALA A 75 11.29 -5.08 -2.07
N ARG A 76 11.10 -6.31 -2.56
CA ARG A 76 10.48 -6.57 -3.88
C ARG A 76 9.00 -6.20 -3.89
N MET A 77 8.23 -6.69 -2.93
CA MET A 77 6.80 -6.42 -2.83
C MET A 77 6.51 -4.93 -2.66
N LEU A 78 7.31 -4.21 -1.87
CA LEU A 78 7.16 -2.77 -1.64
C LEU A 78 7.45 -1.90 -2.88
N THR A 79 8.02 -2.44 -3.96
CA THR A 79 8.06 -1.72 -5.25
C THR A 79 6.70 -1.66 -5.93
N LEU A 80 5.74 -2.49 -5.54
CA LEU A 80 4.44 -2.71 -6.19
C LEU A 80 4.56 -3.10 -7.68
N TYR A 81 5.75 -3.57 -8.08
CA TYR A 81 6.02 -4.00 -9.44
C TYR A 81 5.72 -5.49 -9.61
N ASP A 82 4.89 -5.80 -10.60
CA ASP A 82 4.51 -7.16 -10.99
C ASP A 82 4.09 -8.06 -9.81
N PRO A 83 3.06 -7.65 -9.04
CA PRO A 83 2.54 -8.46 -7.95
C PRO A 83 1.86 -9.74 -8.47
N PRO A 84 1.53 -10.71 -7.60
CA PRO A 84 0.70 -11.84 -7.98
C PRO A 84 -0.58 -11.40 -8.66
N ARG A 85 -1.08 -12.20 -9.59
CA ARG A 85 -2.36 -11.91 -10.24
C ARG A 85 -3.49 -11.91 -9.22
N PHE A 86 -4.30 -10.90 -9.25
CA PHE A 86 -5.51 -10.81 -8.44
C PHE A 86 -6.68 -10.33 -9.32
N LEU A 87 -7.87 -10.79 -9.00
CA LEU A 87 -9.07 -10.28 -9.64
C LEU A 87 -9.51 -9.04 -8.85
N PRO A 88 -9.49 -7.85 -9.44
CA PRO A 88 -10.03 -6.67 -8.79
C PRO A 88 -11.54 -6.82 -8.65
N GLY A 89 -12.03 -6.80 -7.41
CA GLY A 89 -13.46 -6.92 -7.08
C GLY A 89 -14.05 -5.65 -6.49
N CYS A 90 -13.37 -4.51 -6.63
CA CYS A 90 -13.81 -3.26 -6.01
C CYS A 90 -14.71 -2.45 -6.94
N SER A 91 -15.75 -1.83 -6.36
CA SER A 91 -16.59 -0.83 -7.02
C SER A 91 -16.56 0.48 -6.25
N GLN A 92 -16.64 1.58 -6.96
CA GLN A 92 -16.63 2.92 -6.40
C GLN A 92 -17.73 3.77 -7.04
N ALA A 93 -18.31 4.67 -6.26
CA ALA A 93 -19.22 5.69 -6.76
C ALA A 93 -18.85 7.03 -6.12
N VAL A 94 -18.83 8.07 -6.93
CA VAL A 94 -18.68 9.45 -6.48
C VAL A 94 -20.03 10.15 -6.69
N LEU A 95 -20.58 10.69 -5.61
CA LEU A 95 -21.74 11.56 -5.64
C LEU A 95 -21.22 12.99 -5.59
N ALA A 96 -21.44 13.72 -6.69
CA ALA A 96 -21.12 15.14 -6.76
C ALA A 96 -22.29 15.96 -6.20
N GLY A 97 -22.01 17.02 -5.44
CA GLY A 97 -23.00 17.88 -4.83
C GLY A 97 -22.33 18.84 -3.86
N ASP A 98 -23.13 19.55 -3.08
CA ASP A 98 -22.62 20.49 -2.07
C ASP A 98 -21.80 19.77 -0.98
N GLU A 99 -22.11 18.50 -0.74
CA GLU A 99 -21.32 17.59 0.11
C GLU A 99 -20.89 16.37 -0.73
N PRO A 100 -19.73 16.42 -1.39
CA PRO A 100 -19.27 15.31 -2.21
C PRO A 100 -18.97 14.08 -1.36
N LEU A 101 -19.44 12.92 -1.83
CA LEU A 101 -19.29 11.65 -1.15
C LEU A 101 -18.63 10.63 -2.07
N LEU A 102 -17.57 9.98 -1.59
CA LEU A 102 -16.98 8.79 -2.20
C LEU A 102 -17.46 7.56 -1.43
N VAL A 103 -18.10 6.65 -2.13
CA VAL A 103 -18.49 5.33 -1.60
C VAL A 103 -17.65 4.28 -2.28
N ARG A 104 -17.10 3.38 -1.49
CA ARG A 104 -16.29 2.28 -1.98
C ARG A 104 -16.76 0.95 -1.40
N ASN A 105 -16.87 -0.06 -2.25
CA ASN A 105 -16.98 -1.46 -1.88
C ASN A 105 -15.62 -2.15 -2.10
N TYR A 106 -15.09 -2.81 -1.07
CA TYR A 106 -13.83 -3.53 -1.12
C TYR A 106 -14.12 -5.03 -1.15
N ASP A 107 -14.13 -5.61 -2.35
CA ASP A 107 -14.48 -7.00 -2.61
C ASP A 107 -13.25 -7.90 -2.77
N TYR A 108 -12.27 -7.71 -1.90
CA TYR A 108 -11.06 -8.52 -1.90
C TYR A 108 -10.97 -9.36 -0.62
N ARG A 109 -9.86 -10.06 -0.45
CA ARG A 109 -9.63 -10.95 0.69
C ARG A 109 -9.65 -10.18 2.02
N PRO A 110 -10.59 -10.46 2.94
CA PRO A 110 -10.68 -9.72 4.22
C PRO A 110 -9.44 -9.89 5.11
N ASP A 111 -8.71 -11.00 4.94
CA ASP A 111 -7.47 -11.30 5.68
C ASP A 111 -6.28 -10.47 5.22
N LEU A 112 -6.32 -9.89 4.02
CA LEU A 112 -5.33 -8.96 3.50
C LEU A 112 -5.74 -7.49 3.69
N SER A 113 -6.97 -7.22 4.12
CA SER A 113 -7.41 -5.84 4.38
C SER A 113 -6.70 -5.27 5.60
N GLU A 114 -5.95 -4.21 5.41
CA GLU A 114 -5.26 -3.48 6.48
C GLU A 114 -6.24 -2.75 7.40
N ARG A 115 -7.42 -2.40 6.88
CA ARG A 115 -8.45 -1.64 7.60
C ARG A 115 -7.91 -0.32 8.17
N VAL A 116 -7.07 0.34 7.38
CA VAL A 116 -6.40 1.58 7.76
C VAL A 116 -6.83 2.70 6.83
N VAL A 117 -7.20 3.83 7.42
CA VAL A 117 -7.27 5.11 6.73
C VAL A 117 -5.99 5.86 7.04
N TYR A 118 -5.19 6.10 6.02
CA TYR A 118 -3.91 6.80 6.13
C TYR A 118 -4.08 8.30 5.91
N SER A 119 -3.45 9.09 6.76
CA SER A 119 -3.17 10.51 6.49
C SER A 119 -1.65 10.69 6.45
N SER A 120 -1.11 10.85 5.25
CA SER A 120 0.34 10.84 5.00
C SER A 120 0.78 11.98 4.09
N ALA A 121 2.11 12.14 3.96
CA ALA A 121 2.74 13.05 3.01
C ALA A 121 4.02 12.42 2.44
N PHE A 122 4.00 11.10 2.19
CA PHE A 122 5.19 10.31 1.82
C PHE A 122 5.91 10.82 0.58
N THR A 123 5.20 11.48 -0.31
CA THR A 123 5.75 12.09 -1.53
C THR A 123 5.74 13.63 -1.49
N GLY A 124 5.66 14.21 -0.28
CA GLY A 124 5.63 15.66 -0.06
C GLY A 124 4.25 16.30 -0.19
N ARG A 125 3.25 15.61 -0.76
CA ARG A 125 1.86 16.09 -0.83
C ARG A 125 1.01 15.36 0.22
N ARG A 126 0.21 16.12 0.95
CA ARG A 126 -0.70 15.52 1.94
C ARG A 126 -1.84 14.81 1.24
N VAL A 127 -2.10 13.58 1.70
CA VAL A 127 -3.21 12.74 1.24
C VAL A 127 -3.90 12.09 2.44
N ILE A 128 -5.17 11.77 2.26
CA ILE A 128 -5.92 10.87 3.12
C ILE A 128 -6.58 9.82 2.24
N GLY A 129 -6.53 8.55 2.63
CA GLY A 129 -7.12 7.47 1.83
C GLY A 129 -7.05 6.12 2.52
N SER A 130 -7.75 5.14 1.95
CA SER A 130 -7.74 3.76 2.43
C SER A 130 -6.46 3.07 1.98
N SER A 131 -5.71 2.54 2.94
CA SER A 131 -4.44 1.86 2.69
C SER A 131 -4.63 0.46 2.12
N ASP A 132 -3.73 0.07 1.23
CA ASP A 132 -3.58 -1.28 0.72
C ASP A 132 -2.13 -1.53 0.31
N CYS A 133 -1.67 -2.77 0.40
CA CYS A 133 -0.29 -3.14 0.08
C CYS A 133 0.75 -2.30 0.85
N LEU A 134 0.46 -1.99 2.11
CA LEU A 134 1.31 -1.33 3.10
C LEU A 134 1.54 0.18 2.89
N TRP A 135 1.52 0.70 1.69
CA TRP A 135 1.71 2.13 1.42
C TRP A 135 1.02 2.63 0.16
N GLY A 136 0.38 1.73 -0.58
CA GLY A 136 -0.54 2.10 -1.64
C GLY A 136 -1.84 2.67 -1.07
N LEU A 137 -2.57 3.41 -1.87
CA LEU A 137 -3.92 3.87 -1.56
C LEU A 137 -4.87 3.36 -2.63
N VAL A 138 -5.95 2.72 -2.20
CA VAL A 138 -7.00 2.23 -3.12
C VAL A 138 -8.02 3.31 -3.47
N ASP A 139 -8.09 4.34 -2.64
CA ASP A 139 -8.84 5.58 -2.84
C ASP A 139 -8.15 6.69 -2.06
N GLY A 140 -8.54 7.92 -2.28
CA GLY A 140 -7.98 9.01 -1.50
C GLY A 140 -8.31 10.38 -2.04
N MET A 141 -7.95 11.35 -1.24
CA MET A 141 -8.06 12.77 -1.55
C MET A 141 -6.77 13.46 -1.10
N ASN A 142 -6.28 14.36 -1.92
CA ASN A 142 -5.15 15.21 -1.55
C ASN A 142 -5.61 16.60 -1.09
N ASP A 143 -4.66 17.44 -0.68
CA ASP A 143 -4.92 18.79 -0.19
C ASP A 143 -5.24 19.82 -1.28
N ALA A 144 -5.35 19.38 -2.53
CA ALA A 144 -5.85 20.22 -3.64
C ALA A 144 -7.33 19.95 -3.97
N GLY A 145 -7.94 18.93 -3.37
CA GLY A 145 -9.35 18.55 -3.58
C GLY A 145 -9.54 17.58 -4.72
#